data_6c03c3ff6dc5b21cdc022a38d5bd6959
#
_entry.id   6c03c3ff6dc5b21cdc022a38d5bd6959
#
_cell.length_a   1.000
_cell.length_b   1.000
_cell.length_c   1.000
_cell.angle_alpha   90.00
_cell.angle_beta   90.00
_cell.angle_gamma   90.00
#
_symmetry.space_group_name_H-M   'P 1'
#
loop_
_entity.id
_entity.type
_entity.pdbx_description
1 polymer ?
#
loop_
_entity_poly.entity_id
_entity_poly.type
_entity_poly.pdbx_seq_one_letter_code
_entity_poly.pdbx_strand_id
1 'polypeptide(L)'
;LFAELGKLPYPSRRHAGCLIRRWLCRRLDRIQENKPEKLPLPAEKSRIRFLKQVSKSNTASLGVIDQRVCDFLAVLDQPEELRKKARGLGSSVNETNLSAAKIGDVEFVDYGNHSIVGYEAHGGQLRDEYIDLHLNTLARILSEKRLELREEADPAVWDITVKYVAHDISSLVKYATPTVVRVSDYDVTVLAITYSGLMDSLGGIEGLAEYEELFDSLVHEKVNYGAVPEPISKRYYELISLSNSSIF
;
A
#
# COMPACT_ATOMS: atom_id res chain seq x y z
N LEU A 1 -2.76 7.61 -28.62
CA LEU A 1 -1.38 7.89 -28.97
C LEU A 1 -0.61 6.61 -29.35
N PHE A 2 -0.49 5.59 -28.47
CA PHE A 2 0.29 4.38 -28.76
C PHE A 2 -0.29 3.56 -29.90
N ALA A 3 -1.62 3.46 -30.02
CA ALA A 3 -2.28 2.81 -31.15
C ALA A 3 -1.95 3.49 -32.50
N GLU A 4 -1.88 4.82 -32.52
CA GLU A 4 -1.49 5.57 -33.73
C GLU A 4 0.01 5.42 -34.05
N LEU A 5 0.86 5.41 -33.03
CA LEU A 5 2.29 5.12 -33.21
C LEU A 5 2.53 3.72 -33.79
N GLY A 6 1.70 2.75 -33.39
CA GLY A 6 1.75 1.39 -33.94
C GLY A 6 1.50 1.28 -35.45
N LYS A 7 0.76 2.23 -36.03
CA LYS A 7 0.45 2.27 -37.47
C LYS A 7 1.56 2.86 -38.33
N LEU A 8 2.55 3.52 -37.70
CA LEU A 8 3.65 4.13 -38.43
C LEU A 8 4.64 3.10 -38.99
N PRO A 9 5.36 3.40 -40.10
CA PRO A 9 6.48 2.59 -40.59
C PRO A 9 7.55 2.39 -39.51
N TYR A 10 8.26 1.27 -39.57
CA TYR A 10 9.26 0.89 -38.54
C TYR A 10 10.29 2.00 -38.21
N PRO A 11 10.89 2.71 -39.23
CA PRO A 11 11.84 3.79 -38.95
C PRO A 11 11.20 4.93 -38.13
N SER A 12 9.96 5.30 -38.46
CA SER A 12 9.21 6.35 -37.77
C SER A 12 8.85 5.93 -36.32
N ARG A 13 8.45 4.67 -36.12
CA ARG A 13 8.20 4.10 -34.77
C ARG A 13 9.46 4.13 -33.92
N ARG A 14 10.60 3.72 -34.48
CA ARG A 14 11.91 3.76 -33.82
C ARG A 14 12.29 5.18 -33.43
N HIS A 15 12.11 6.13 -34.32
CA HIS A 15 12.38 7.54 -34.03
C HIS A 15 11.50 8.09 -32.93
N ALA A 16 10.19 7.86 -32.99
CA ALA A 16 9.25 8.25 -31.96
C ALA A 16 9.59 7.61 -30.59
N GLY A 17 9.96 6.34 -30.58
CA GLY A 17 10.42 5.65 -29.37
C GLY A 17 11.67 6.30 -28.76
N CYS A 18 12.64 6.71 -29.58
CA CYS A 18 13.83 7.46 -29.13
C CYS A 18 13.47 8.83 -28.53
N LEU A 19 12.52 9.55 -29.15
CA LEU A 19 12.07 10.85 -28.64
C LEU A 19 11.37 10.71 -27.30
N ILE A 20 10.45 9.74 -27.16
CA ILE A 20 9.74 9.44 -25.91
C ILE A 20 10.76 9.07 -24.82
N ARG A 21 11.71 8.18 -25.11
CA ARG A 21 12.78 7.81 -24.17
C ARG A 21 13.56 9.04 -23.71
N ARG A 22 14.03 9.88 -24.63
CA ARG A 22 14.77 11.11 -24.29
C ARG A 22 13.95 12.06 -23.44
N TRP A 23 12.66 12.20 -23.75
CA TRP A 23 11.76 13.02 -22.96
C TRP A 23 11.57 12.46 -21.53
N LEU A 24 11.37 11.15 -21.39
CA LEU A 24 11.26 10.48 -20.10
C LEU A 24 12.56 10.63 -19.29
N CYS A 25 13.73 10.38 -19.89
CA CYS A 25 15.02 10.57 -19.20
C CYS A 25 15.17 12.00 -18.70
N ARG A 26 14.94 13.02 -19.55
CA ARG A 26 14.99 14.42 -19.13
C ARG A 26 14.00 14.76 -18.01
N ARG A 27 12.83 14.13 -18.01
CA ARG A 27 11.84 14.32 -16.97
C ARG A 27 12.31 13.70 -15.64
N LEU A 28 12.90 12.50 -15.70
CA LEU A 28 13.50 11.83 -14.56
C LEU A 28 14.70 12.61 -14.01
N ASP A 29 15.57 13.11 -14.87
CA ASP A 29 16.72 13.93 -14.47
C ASP A 29 16.26 15.18 -13.71
N ARG A 30 15.25 15.90 -14.23
CA ARG A 30 14.66 17.06 -13.53
C ARG A 30 14.04 16.70 -12.19
N ILE A 31 13.41 15.54 -12.05
CA ILE A 31 12.88 15.06 -10.77
C ILE A 31 14.03 14.78 -9.80
N GLN A 32 15.17 14.26 -10.29
CA GLN A 32 16.35 14.00 -9.46
C GLN A 32 17.09 15.29 -9.08
N GLU A 33 17.18 16.27 -9.98
CA GLU A 33 17.79 17.57 -9.72
C GLU A 33 17.01 18.39 -8.68
N ASN A 34 15.68 18.26 -8.68
CA ASN A 34 14.78 18.92 -7.74
C ASN A 34 14.47 18.05 -6.51
N LYS A 35 15.37 17.15 -6.11
CA LYS A 35 15.16 16.43 -4.85
C LYS A 35 15.06 17.43 -3.72
N PRO A 36 13.94 17.46 -2.99
CA PRO A 36 13.89 18.26 -1.77
C PRO A 36 15.01 17.79 -0.84
N GLU A 37 15.60 18.74 -0.12
CA GLU A 37 16.58 18.44 0.91
C GLU A 37 16.03 17.33 1.81
N LYS A 38 16.86 16.32 2.14
CA LYS A 38 16.41 15.21 2.96
C LYS A 38 16.00 15.77 4.32
N LEU A 39 14.73 15.69 4.61
CA LEU A 39 14.20 16.26 5.83
C LEU A 39 14.60 15.42 7.04
N PRO A 40 14.84 16.07 8.17
CA PRO A 40 15.13 15.36 9.39
C PRO A 40 13.94 14.51 9.81
N LEU A 41 14.23 13.30 10.30
CA LEU A 41 13.21 12.43 10.84
C LEU A 41 12.41 13.14 11.94
N PRO A 42 11.07 13.05 11.92
CA PRO A 42 10.23 13.65 12.93
C PRO A 42 10.51 13.07 14.31
N ALA A 43 10.55 13.92 15.33
CA ALA A 43 10.64 13.50 16.72
C ALA A 43 9.46 12.57 17.09
N GLU A 44 9.65 11.67 18.06
CA GLU A 44 8.65 10.70 18.52
C GLU A 44 7.26 11.32 18.76
N LYS A 45 7.20 12.46 19.47
CA LYS A 45 5.93 13.17 19.70
C LYS A 45 5.22 13.57 18.41
N SER A 46 5.97 13.90 17.37
CA SER A 46 5.41 14.22 16.06
C SER A 46 4.91 12.97 15.34
N ARG A 47 5.62 11.83 15.45
CA ARG A 47 5.20 10.54 14.94
C ARG A 47 3.90 10.08 15.60
N ILE A 48 3.82 10.16 16.94
CA ILE A 48 2.59 9.85 17.71
C ILE A 48 1.41 10.68 17.21
N ARG A 49 1.58 11.99 17.05
CA ARG A 49 0.51 12.87 16.58
C ARG A 49 0.09 12.57 15.15
N PHE A 50 1.04 12.32 14.27
CA PHE A 50 0.78 11.94 12.89
C PHE A 50 -0.05 10.65 12.84
N LEU A 51 0.34 9.60 13.56
CA LEU A 51 -0.40 8.35 13.63
C LEU A 51 -1.81 8.56 14.22
N LYS A 52 -1.95 9.40 15.26
CA LYS A 52 -3.26 9.78 15.82
C LYS A 52 -4.15 10.51 14.81
N GLN A 53 -3.60 11.28 13.91
CA GLN A 53 -4.38 11.94 12.85
C GLN A 53 -4.80 10.94 11.77
N VAL A 54 -3.87 10.11 11.30
CA VAL A 54 -4.17 9.08 10.31
C VAL A 54 -5.20 8.09 10.85
N SER A 55 -5.16 7.73 12.13
CA SER A 55 -6.15 6.82 12.73
C SER A 55 -7.58 7.39 12.74
N LYS A 56 -7.75 8.72 12.68
CA LYS A 56 -9.06 9.39 12.82
C LYS A 56 -9.70 9.78 11.51
N SER A 57 -8.92 10.05 10.47
CA SER A 57 -9.47 10.62 9.24
C SER A 57 -8.54 10.43 8.04
N ASN A 58 -9.16 10.45 6.86
CA ASN A 58 -8.46 10.47 5.58
C ASN A 58 -7.42 11.60 5.51
N THR A 59 -6.24 11.29 5.01
CA THR A 59 -5.10 12.22 4.95
C THR A 59 -5.23 13.27 3.84
N ALA A 60 -6.20 13.15 2.95
CA ALA A 60 -6.35 13.97 1.73
C ALA A 60 -5.10 13.93 0.82
N SER A 61 -4.44 12.78 0.75
CA SER A 61 -3.19 12.55 0.01
C SER A 61 -3.38 11.68 -1.24
N LEU A 62 -4.59 11.52 -1.73
CA LEU A 62 -4.94 10.59 -2.82
C LEU A 62 -4.50 9.13 -2.51
N GLY A 63 -4.55 8.75 -1.23
CA GLY A 63 -4.18 7.42 -0.76
C GLY A 63 -2.69 7.19 -0.53
N VAL A 64 -1.80 8.11 -0.93
CA VAL A 64 -0.35 7.89 -0.84
C VAL A 64 0.12 7.75 0.62
N ILE A 65 -0.25 8.69 1.49
CA ILE A 65 0.14 8.65 2.90
C ILE A 65 -0.53 7.46 3.58
N ASP A 66 -1.81 7.24 3.29
CA ASP A 66 -2.61 6.14 3.86
C ASP A 66 -1.97 4.78 3.52
N GLN A 67 -1.56 4.57 2.27
CA GLN A 67 -0.87 3.35 1.86
C GLN A 67 0.49 3.19 2.57
N ARG A 68 1.29 4.27 2.71
CA ARG A 68 2.57 4.18 3.44
C ARG A 68 2.39 3.80 4.90
N VAL A 69 1.35 4.35 5.55
CA VAL A 69 1.03 3.94 6.93
C VAL A 69 0.51 2.50 6.97
N CYS A 70 -0.28 2.08 5.99
CA CYS A 70 -0.68 0.67 5.86
C CYS A 70 0.53 -0.25 5.70
N ASP A 71 1.50 0.09 4.84
CA ASP A 71 2.76 -0.68 4.69
C ASP A 71 3.50 -0.82 6.03
N PHE A 72 3.61 0.27 6.79
CA PHE A 72 4.26 0.28 8.11
C PHE A 72 3.54 -0.64 9.11
N LEU A 73 2.23 -0.52 9.22
CA LEU A 73 1.42 -1.35 10.11
C LEU A 73 1.43 -2.82 9.68
N ALA A 74 1.34 -3.09 8.39
CA ALA A 74 1.39 -4.44 7.84
C ALA A 74 2.70 -5.16 8.18
N VAL A 75 3.84 -4.47 8.11
CA VAL A 75 5.14 -5.05 8.50
C VAL A 75 5.16 -5.36 9.98
N LEU A 76 4.61 -4.50 10.84
CA LEU A 76 4.57 -4.73 12.30
C LEU A 76 3.60 -5.84 12.71
N ASP A 77 2.54 -6.05 11.95
CA ASP A 77 1.54 -7.11 12.16
C ASP A 77 2.05 -8.51 11.73
N GLN A 78 3.24 -8.59 11.15
CA GLN A 78 3.84 -9.86 10.75
C GLN A 78 4.98 -10.28 11.67
N PRO A 79 5.19 -11.60 11.87
CA PRO A 79 6.38 -12.14 12.50
C PRO A 79 7.66 -11.65 11.82
N GLU A 80 8.73 -11.47 12.58
CA GLU A 80 9.98 -10.89 12.09
C GLU A 80 10.55 -11.64 10.87
N GLU A 81 10.39 -12.96 10.83
CA GLU A 81 10.86 -13.82 9.75
C GLU A 81 10.15 -13.54 8.42
N LEU A 82 8.91 -13.07 8.47
CA LEU A 82 8.11 -12.74 7.29
C LEU A 82 8.30 -11.31 6.82
N ARG A 83 8.70 -10.39 7.69
CA ARG A 83 8.87 -8.97 7.34
C ARG A 83 9.79 -8.76 6.14
N LYS A 84 10.86 -9.57 6.03
CA LYS A 84 11.82 -9.51 4.91
C LYS A 84 11.31 -10.13 3.62
N LYS A 85 10.20 -10.87 3.67
CA LYS A 85 9.57 -11.53 2.51
C LYS A 85 8.41 -10.71 1.93
N ALA A 86 8.21 -9.49 2.42
CA ALA A 86 7.14 -8.61 1.96
C ALA A 86 7.28 -8.28 0.48
N ARG A 87 6.17 -8.31 -0.25
CA ARG A 87 6.04 -7.83 -1.63
C ARG A 87 5.12 -6.62 -1.66
N GLY A 88 5.48 -5.62 -2.44
CA GLY A 88 4.66 -4.42 -2.63
C GLY A 88 5.00 -3.25 -1.69
N LEU A 89 5.86 -3.43 -0.68
CA LEU A 89 6.27 -2.32 0.19
C LEU A 89 6.83 -1.14 -0.62
N GLY A 90 6.27 0.04 -0.39
CA GLY A 90 6.69 1.25 -1.07
C GLY A 90 6.31 1.31 -2.56
N SER A 91 5.52 0.38 -3.08
CA SER A 91 5.00 0.39 -4.45
C SER A 91 4.15 1.63 -4.74
N SER A 92 4.04 2.00 -6.01
CA SER A 92 3.19 3.12 -6.42
C SER A 92 1.73 2.82 -6.15
N VAL A 93 0.99 3.79 -5.61
CA VAL A 93 -0.48 3.71 -5.46
C VAL A 93 -1.23 3.53 -6.80
N ASN A 94 -0.54 3.74 -7.92
CA ASN A 94 -1.08 3.52 -9.27
C ASN A 94 -0.76 2.12 -9.81
N GLU A 95 0.01 1.31 -9.09
CA GLU A 95 0.25 -0.08 -9.47
C GLU A 95 -0.97 -0.92 -9.09
N THR A 96 -1.54 -1.61 -10.08
CA THR A 96 -2.70 -2.46 -9.81
C THR A 96 -2.26 -3.83 -9.28
N ASN A 97 -3.00 -4.39 -8.33
CA ASN A 97 -2.75 -5.72 -7.79
C ASN A 97 -2.74 -6.79 -8.90
N LEU A 98 -3.60 -6.65 -9.91
CA LEU A 98 -3.64 -7.56 -11.06
C LEU A 98 -2.35 -7.52 -11.89
N SER A 99 -1.75 -6.34 -12.12
CA SER A 99 -0.51 -6.23 -12.89
C SER A 99 0.70 -6.75 -12.12
N ALA A 100 0.72 -6.56 -10.80
CA ALA A 100 1.78 -7.00 -9.92
C ALA A 100 1.60 -8.46 -9.42
N ALA A 101 0.47 -9.10 -9.73
CA ALA A 101 0.09 -10.42 -9.23
C ALA A 101 0.12 -10.51 -7.69
N LYS A 102 -0.39 -9.46 -7.00
CA LYS A 102 -0.46 -9.37 -5.54
C LYS A 102 -1.90 -9.47 -5.06
N ILE A 103 -2.10 -10.03 -3.87
CA ILE A 103 -3.43 -10.15 -3.26
C ILE A 103 -3.89 -8.88 -2.51
N GLY A 104 -3.01 -7.90 -2.38
CA GLY A 104 -3.25 -6.59 -1.77
C GLY A 104 -2.14 -5.60 -2.13
N ASP A 105 -2.17 -4.39 -1.60
CA ASP A 105 -1.10 -3.39 -1.79
C ASP A 105 0.24 -3.91 -1.30
N VAL A 106 0.26 -4.57 -0.16
CA VAL A 106 1.40 -5.34 0.36
C VAL A 106 0.95 -6.75 0.73
N GLU A 107 1.81 -7.73 0.48
CA GLU A 107 1.57 -9.12 0.85
C GLU A 107 2.82 -9.78 1.44
N PHE A 108 2.57 -10.78 2.29
CA PHE A 108 3.57 -11.64 2.91
C PHE A 108 3.23 -13.08 2.57
N VAL A 109 4.19 -13.81 1.99
CA VAL A 109 4.00 -15.21 1.59
C VAL A 109 4.92 -16.10 2.41
N ASP A 110 4.36 -17.06 3.08
CA ASP A 110 5.09 -18.12 3.76
C ASP A 110 4.81 -19.48 3.08
N TYR A 111 5.70 -19.87 2.18
CA TYR A 111 5.59 -21.14 1.49
C TYR A 111 5.72 -22.33 2.43
N GLY A 112 6.51 -22.21 3.53
CA GLY A 112 6.69 -23.28 4.49
C GLY A 112 5.44 -23.63 5.28
N ASN A 113 4.61 -22.62 5.58
CA ASN A 113 3.34 -22.79 6.28
C ASN A 113 2.12 -22.67 5.34
N HIS A 114 2.33 -22.58 4.02
CA HIS A 114 1.30 -22.37 3.00
C HIS A 114 0.34 -21.23 3.39
N SER A 115 0.89 -20.07 3.79
CA SER A 115 0.08 -18.94 4.20
C SER A 115 0.42 -17.66 3.43
N ILE A 116 -0.62 -16.85 3.18
CA ILE A 116 -0.47 -15.54 2.55
C ILE A 116 -1.33 -14.54 3.31
N VAL A 117 -0.73 -13.42 3.72
CA VAL A 117 -1.46 -12.31 4.32
C VAL A 117 -1.27 -11.09 3.43
N GLY A 118 -2.37 -10.54 2.91
CA GLY A 118 -2.40 -9.31 2.13
C GLY A 118 -3.08 -8.18 2.87
N TYR A 119 -2.61 -6.96 2.63
CA TYR A 119 -3.18 -5.73 3.17
C TYR A 119 -3.54 -4.80 2.02
N GLU A 120 -4.73 -4.24 2.08
CA GLU A 120 -5.27 -3.31 1.09
C GLU A 120 -5.66 -2.02 1.79
N ALA A 121 -5.02 -0.91 1.44
CA ALA A 121 -5.29 0.40 2.01
C ALA A 121 -6.49 1.06 1.33
N HIS A 122 -7.45 1.54 2.10
CA HIS A 122 -8.60 2.27 1.59
C HIS A 122 -8.70 3.66 2.21
N GLY A 123 -8.69 4.70 1.38
CA GLY A 123 -8.63 6.10 1.81
C GLY A 123 -9.97 6.72 2.24
N GLY A 124 -11.03 5.95 2.38
CA GLY A 124 -12.37 6.46 2.71
C GLY A 124 -13.16 5.55 3.62
N GLN A 125 -14.50 5.65 3.55
CA GLN A 125 -15.38 4.71 4.20
C GLN A 125 -15.44 3.41 3.40
N LEU A 126 -15.04 2.31 4.02
CA LEU A 126 -15.07 0.99 3.42
C LEU A 126 -16.51 0.44 3.39
N ARG A 127 -16.89 -0.13 2.25
CA ARG A 127 -18.19 -0.74 1.99
C ARG A 127 -18.02 -2.10 1.34
N ASP A 128 -19.04 -2.95 1.42
CA ASP A 128 -19.02 -4.28 0.82
C ASP A 128 -18.77 -4.25 -0.70
N GLU A 129 -19.34 -3.28 -1.40
CA GLU A 129 -19.17 -3.16 -2.86
C GLU A 129 -17.71 -3.01 -3.28
N TYR A 130 -16.92 -2.29 -2.48
CA TYR A 130 -15.48 -2.15 -2.74
C TYR A 130 -14.77 -3.49 -2.53
N ILE A 131 -15.06 -4.16 -1.42
CA ILE A 131 -14.45 -5.46 -1.09
C ILE A 131 -14.84 -6.50 -2.15
N ASP A 132 -16.11 -6.58 -2.53
CA ASP A 132 -16.60 -7.54 -3.52
C ASP A 132 -15.94 -7.30 -4.90
N LEU A 133 -15.70 -6.04 -5.30
CA LEU A 133 -14.95 -5.72 -6.52
C LEU A 133 -13.50 -6.21 -6.45
N HIS A 134 -12.85 -6.03 -5.30
CA HIS A 134 -11.48 -6.52 -5.06
C HIS A 134 -11.41 -8.04 -5.04
N LEU A 135 -12.40 -8.73 -4.47
CA LEU A 135 -12.49 -10.19 -4.48
C LEU A 135 -12.61 -10.75 -5.90
N ASN A 136 -13.33 -10.07 -6.80
CA ASN A 136 -13.37 -10.44 -8.21
C ASN A 136 -11.98 -10.31 -8.89
N THR A 137 -11.24 -9.27 -8.54
CA THR A 137 -9.86 -9.11 -9.02
C THR A 137 -8.93 -10.17 -8.43
N LEU A 138 -9.08 -10.48 -7.15
CA LEU A 138 -8.35 -11.54 -6.46
C LEU A 138 -8.60 -12.92 -7.08
N ALA A 139 -9.84 -13.22 -7.46
CA ALA A 139 -10.16 -14.48 -8.15
C ALA A 139 -9.34 -14.64 -9.43
N ARG A 140 -9.20 -13.58 -10.22
CA ARG A 140 -8.37 -13.57 -11.43
C ARG A 140 -6.88 -13.71 -11.11
N ILE A 141 -6.40 -13.04 -10.06
CA ILE A 141 -5.01 -13.16 -9.62
C ILE A 141 -4.70 -14.60 -9.26
N LEU A 142 -5.49 -15.21 -8.39
CA LEU A 142 -5.27 -16.57 -7.90
C LEU A 142 -5.40 -17.62 -9.02
N SER A 143 -6.31 -17.43 -9.98
CA SER A 143 -6.53 -18.39 -11.06
C SER A 143 -5.55 -18.24 -12.23
N GLU A 144 -5.12 -17.00 -12.56
CA GLU A 144 -4.40 -16.71 -13.80
C GLU A 144 -2.94 -16.31 -13.58
N LYS A 145 -2.59 -15.74 -12.39
CA LYS A 145 -1.30 -15.11 -12.13
C LYS A 145 -0.47 -15.79 -11.05
N ARG A 146 -1.10 -16.54 -10.15
CA ARG A 146 -0.44 -17.18 -9.00
C ARG A 146 -0.45 -18.71 -9.17
N LEU A 147 -0.04 -19.18 -10.35
CA LEU A 147 -0.01 -20.60 -10.68
C LEU A 147 0.98 -21.37 -9.80
N GLU A 148 2.06 -20.71 -9.36
CA GLU A 148 3.05 -21.28 -8.45
C GLU A 148 2.46 -21.77 -7.12
N LEU A 149 1.36 -21.16 -6.65
CA LEU A 149 0.70 -21.62 -5.42
C LEU A 149 0.11 -23.02 -5.58
N ARG A 150 -0.44 -23.33 -6.76
CA ARG A 150 -0.98 -24.66 -7.06
C ARG A 150 0.12 -25.70 -7.34
N GLU A 151 1.26 -25.22 -7.84
CA GLU A 151 2.43 -26.09 -8.04
C GLU A 151 3.06 -26.47 -6.71
N GLU A 152 3.00 -25.56 -5.71
CA GLU A 152 3.54 -25.78 -4.37
C GLU A 152 2.66 -26.71 -3.53
N ALA A 153 1.33 -26.44 -3.49
CA ALA A 153 0.38 -27.21 -2.69
C ALA A 153 -1.05 -27.14 -3.22
N ASP A 154 -1.90 -28.08 -2.77
CA ASP A 154 -3.34 -28.03 -3.04
C ASP A 154 -3.95 -26.71 -2.54
N PRO A 155 -4.82 -26.05 -3.34
CA PRO A 155 -5.49 -24.83 -2.92
C PRO A 155 -6.17 -24.89 -1.54
N ALA A 156 -6.67 -26.05 -1.12
CA ALA A 156 -7.33 -26.23 0.17
C ALA A 156 -6.36 -26.17 1.37
N VAL A 157 -5.04 -26.29 1.14
CA VAL A 157 -4.03 -26.22 2.21
C VAL A 157 -3.61 -24.78 2.51
N TRP A 158 -3.82 -23.86 1.55
CA TRP A 158 -3.41 -22.48 1.70
C TRP A 158 -4.32 -21.70 2.66
N ASP A 159 -3.72 -21.07 3.67
CA ASP A 159 -4.37 -20.05 4.51
C ASP A 159 -4.15 -18.68 3.90
N ILE A 160 -5.16 -18.14 3.24
CA ILE A 160 -5.10 -16.83 2.59
C ILE A 160 -5.96 -15.85 3.37
N THR A 161 -5.34 -14.79 3.88
CA THR A 161 -6.04 -13.72 4.57
C THR A 161 -5.84 -12.40 3.85
N VAL A 162 -6.91 -11.63 3.64
CA VAL A 162 -6.86 -10.25 3.12
C VAL A 162 -7.47 -9.30 4.14
N LYS A 163 -6.66 -8.35 4.61
CA LYS A 163 -7.06 -7.30 5.53
C LYS A 163 -7.26 -5.98 4.77
N TYR A 164 -8.48 -5.49 4.74
CA TYR A 164 -8.81 -4.17 4.19
C TYR A 164 -8.72 -3.14 5.31
N VAL A 165 -7.75 -2.23 5.20
CA VAL A 165 -7.46 -1.21 6.22
C VAL A 165 -8.03 0.13 5.77
N ALA A 166 -8.97 0.69 6.54
CA ALA A 166 -9.68 1.92 6.18
C ALA A 166 -9.77 2.91 7.35
N HIS A 167 -10.12 4.16 7.07
CA HIS A 167 -10.38 5.15 8.13
C HIS A 167 -11.71 4.92 8.83
N ASP A 168 -12.70 4.47 8.08
CA ASP A 168 -14.04 4.20 8.57
C ASP A 168 -14.60 2.94 7.88
N ILE A 169 -15.39 2.18 8.61
CA ILE A 169 -16.06 0.98 8.12
C ILE A 169 -17.56 1.17 8.31
N SER A 170 -18.31 1.07 7.22
CA SER A 170 -19.77 1.12 7.29
C SER A 170 -20.28 0.07 8.28
N SER A 171 -21.22 0.45 9.14
CA SER A 171 -21.83 -0.46 10.11
C SER A 171 -22.55 -1.67 9.48
N LEU A 172 -22.75 -1.65 8.18
CA LEU A 172 -23.38 -2.72 7.41
C LEU A 172 -22.36 -3.66 6.74
N VAL A 173 -21.06 -3.41 6.89
CA VAL A 173 -20.02 -4.27 6.25
C VAL A 173 -20.02 -5.63 6.93
N LYS A 174 -20.25 -6.67 6.12
CA LYS A 174 -20.26 -8.08 6.56
C LYS A 174 -18.87 -8.59 6.97
N TYR A 175 -17.81 -7.92 6.56
CA TYR A 175 -16.41 -8.29 6.80
C TYR A 175 -15.78 -7.62 8.02
N ALA A 176 -16.56 -6.93 8.86
CA ALA A 176 -16.07 -6.36 10.12
C ALA A 176 -15.58 -7.43 11.13
N THR A 177 -15.95 -8.68 10.91
CA THR A 177 -15.38 -9.85 11.57
C THR A 177 -14.75 -10.77 10.52
N PRO A 178 -13.70 -11.56 10.87
CA PRO A 178 -13.09 -12.49 9.93
C PRO A 178 -14.15 -13.39 9.28
N THR A 179 -14.26 -13.30 7.96
CA THR A 179 -15.27 -14.02 7.18
C THR A 179 -14.59 -14.81 6.07
N VAL A 180 -14.83 -16.10 6.01
CA VAL A 180 -14.28 -16.94 4.95
C VAL A 180 -15.19 -16.88 3.74
N VAL A 181 -14.59 -16.59 2.58
CA VAL A 181 -15.26 -16.57 1.28
C VAL A 181 -14.53 -17.45 0.28
N ARG A 182 -15.27 -18.11 -0.59
CA ARG A 182 -14.67 -18.89 -1.69
C ARG A 182 -14.27 -17.96 -2.82
N VAL A 183 -12.98 -17.94 -3.15
CA VAL A 183 -12.40 -17.11 -4.22
C VAL A 183 -11.63 -18.04 -5.16
N SER A 184 -12.18 -18.30 -6.36
CA SER A 184 -11.67 -19.37 -7.23
C SER A 184 -11.67 -20.73 -6.48
N ASP A 185 -10.52 -21.38 -6.39
CA ASP A 185 -10.36 -22.67 -5.71
C ASP A 185 -9.81 -22.53 -4.27
N TYR A 186 -9.72 -21.31 -3.77
CA TYR A 186 -9.17 -21.03 -2.44
C TYR A 186 -10.25 -20.55 -1.46
N ASP A 187 -10.10 -20.90 -0.19
CA ASP A 187 -10.84 -20.30 0.90
C ASP A 187 -10.03 -19.10 1.40
N VAL A 188 -10.63 -17.92 1.36
CA VAL A 188 -9.97 -16.66 1.70
C VAL A 188 -10.66 -16.05 2.90
N THR A 189 -9.90 -15.82 3.95
CA THR A 189 -10.36 -15.04 5.11
C THR A 189 -10.28 -13.55 4.78
N VAL A 190 -11.40 -12.87 4.84
CA VAL A 190 -11.53 -11.42 4.60
C VAL A 190 -11.82 -10.71 5.91
N LEU A 191 -11.08 -9.67 6.20
CA LEU A 191 -11.25 -8.82 7.38
C LEU A 191 -11.20 -7.34 7.00
N ALA A 192 -12.23 -6.60 7.35
CA ALA A 192 -12.22 -5.13 7.33
C ALA A 192 -11.84 -4.61 8.71
N ILE A 193 -10.79 -3.80 8.78
CA ILE A 193 -10.27 -3.24 10.02
C ILE A 193 -9.98 -1.74 9.84
N THR A 194 -10.23 -0.94 10.87
CA THR A 194 -9.83 0.48 10.82
C THR A 194 -8.34 0.65 11.10
N TYR A 195 -7.74 1.76 10.61
CA TYR A 195 -6.38 2.12 10.99
C TYR A 195 -6.21 2.16 12.51
N SER A 196 -7.19 2.73 13.25
CA SER A 196 -7.19 2.72 14.71
C SER A 196 -7.19 1.29 15.27
N GLY A 197 -8.10 0.44 14.79
CA GLY A 197 -8.21 -0.94 15.25
C GLY A 197 -6.94 -1.76 15.02
N LEU A 198 -6.30 -1.58 13.85
CA LEU A 198 -5.02 -2.24 13.56
C LEU A 198 -3.89 -1.68 14.44
N MET A 199 -3.82 -0.36 14.66
CA MET A 199 -2.85 0.24 15.59
C MET A 199 -3.03 -0.26 17.02
N ASP A 200 -4.27 -0.37 17.48
CA ASP A 200 -4.60 -0.85 18.85
C ASP A 200 -4.19 -2.33 19.03
N SER A 201 -4.39 -3.16 18.01
CA SER A 201 -3.97 -4.58 18.05
C SER A 201 -2.45 -4.75 18.09
N LEU A 202 -1.69 -3.75 17.65
CA LEU A 202 -0.22 -3.73 17.63
C LEU A 202 0.42 -3.06 18.87
N GLY A 203 -0.35 -2.86 19.93
CA GLY A 203 0.14 -2.26 21.18
C GLY A 203 -0.08 -0.75 21.30
N GLY A 204 -0.85 -0.17 20.39
CA GLY A 204 -1.24 1.24 20.41
C GLY A 204 -0.23 2.18 19.79
N ILE A 205 -0.65 3.41 19.59
CA ILE A 205 0.10 4.42 18.84
C ILE A 205 1.43 4.79 19.49
N GLU A 206 1.48 4.82 20.81
CA GLU A 206 2.69 5.14 21.56
C GLU A 206 3.79 4.11 21.31
N GLY A 207 3.48 2.82 21.42
CA GLY A 207 4.42 1.74 21.09
C GLY A 207 4.85 1.72 19.63
N LEU A 208 3.92 2.01 18.70
CA LEU A 208 4.24 2.09 17.27
C LEU A 208 5.23 3.22 16.95
N ALA A 209 5.20 4.32 17.68
CA ALA A 209 6.10 5.45 17.44
C ALA A 209 7.56 5.15 17.82
N GLU A 210 7.82 4.08 18.58
CA GLU A 210 9.17 3.63 18.93
C GLU A 210 9.91 2.97 17.76
N TYR A 211 9.19 2.44 16.74
CA TYR A 211 9.78 1.84 15.54
C TYR A 211 10.29 2.88 14.54
N GLU A 212 11.25 3.70 14.99
CA GLU A 212 11.78 4.86 14.28
C GLU A 212 12.36 4.53 12.91
N GLU A 213 13.24 3.54 12.82
CA GLU A 213 13.88 3.13 11.57
C GLU A 213 12.87 2.62 10.54
N LEU A 214 11.88 1.87 10.99
CA LEU A 214 10.83 1.34 10.14
C LEU A 214 9.90 2.47 9.65
N PHE A 215 9.54 3.41 10.54
CA PHE A 215 8.77 4.59 10.18
C PHE A 215 9.52 5.47 9.17
N ASP A 216 10.84 5.68 9.37
CA ASP A 216 11.68 6.44 8.43
C ASP A 216 11.64 5.78 7.04
N SER A 217 11.95 4.50 6.97
CA SER A 217 12.10 3.79 5.70
C SER A 217 10.79 3.61 4.92
N LEU A 218 9.67 3.35 5.60
CA LEU A 218 8.39 3.04 4.95
C LEU A 218 7.45 4.24 4.81
N VAL A 219 7.52 5.22 5.72
CA VAL A 219 6.63 6.39 5.71
C VAL A 219 7.40 7.64 5.32
N HIS A 220 8.36 8.08 6.14
CA HIS A 220 9.02 9.36 5.99
C HIS A 220 9.80 9.48 4.67
N GLU A 221 10.70 8.56 4.39
CA GLU A 221 11.48 8.56 3.14
C GLU A 221 10.58 8.38 1.91
N LYS A 222 9.56 7.51 1.99
CA LYS A 222 8.69 7.22 0.84
C LYS A 222 7.80 8.39 0.46
N VAL A 223 7.29 9.14 1.42
CA VAL A 223 6.47 10.33 1.16
C VAL A 223 7.33 11.51 0.68
N ASN A 224 8.61 11.55 1.05
CA ASN A 224 9.56 12.57 0.61
C ASN A 224 10.37 12.19 -0.63
N TYR A 225 10.11 11.02 -1.21
CA TYR A 225 10.79 10.60 -2.44
C TYR A 225 10.41 11.52 -3.61
N GLY A 226 11.41 11.91 -4.43
CA GLY A 226 11.20 12.89 -5.49
C GLY A 226 10.19 12.55 -6.59
N ALA A 227 9.65 11.32 -6.61
CA ALA A 227 8.54 10.92 -7.47
C ALA A 227 7.16 11.24 -6.87
N VAL A 228 7.08 11.55 -5.58
CA VAL A 228 5.82 11.93 -4.92
C VAL A 228 5.51 13.39 -5.29
N PRO A 229 4.28 13.69 -5.74
CA PRO A 229 3.88 15.06 -6.06
C PRO A 229 4.03 16.00 -4.85
N GLU A 230 4.55 17.20 -5.09
CA GLU A 230 4.78 18.23 -4.06
C GLU A 230 3.56 18.47 -3.13
N PRO A 231 2.30 18.54 -3.62
CA PRO A 231 1.15 18.73 -2.73
C PRO A 231 0.99 17.62 -1.68
N ILE A 232 1.39 16.39 -1.99
CA ILE A 232 1.32 15.25 -1.06
C ILE A 232 2.41 15.34 -0.01
N SER A 233 3.66 15.64 -0.42
CA SER A 233 4.75 15.87 0.52
C SER A 233 4.44 17.06 1.43
N LYS A 234 3.90 18.14 0.89
CA LYS A 234 3.44 19.30 1.69
C LYS A 234 2.35 18.89 2.69
N ARG A 235 1.39 18.07 2.26
CA ARG A 235 0.34 17.56 3.16
C ARG A 235 0.91 16.71 4.29
N TYR A 236 1.89 15.86 4.00
CA TYR A 236 2.61 15.09 5.01
C TYR A 236 3.28 16.02 6.05
N TYR A 237 3.92 17.09 5.58
CA TYR A 237 4.51 18.11 6.48
C TYR A 237 3.48 18.76 7.38
N GLU A 238 2.35 19.14 6.82
CA GLU A 238 1.26 19.72 7.61
C GLU A 238 0.83 18.74 8.70
N LEU A 239 0.61 17.47 8.36
CA LEU A 239 0.18 16.45 9.32
C LEU A 239 1.22 16.22 10.45
N ILE A 240 2.51 16.26 10.14
CA ILE A 240 3.58 16.09 11.13
C ILE A 240 3.84 17.38 11.90
N SER A 241 3.70 18.56 11.27
CA SER A 241 4.05 19.88 11.84
C SER A 241 2.90 20.56 12.58
N LEU A 242 1.64 20.26 12.28
CA LEU A 242 0.46 20.75 13.04
C LEU A 242 0.57 20.51 14.55
N SER A 243 1.64 19.83 14.91
CA SER A 243 2.05 19.54 16.25
C SER A 243 2.64 20.72 17.03
N ASN A 244 3.08 21.78 16.38
CA ASN A 244 3.75 22.90 17.05
C ASN A 244 2.86 24.14 17.28
N SER A 245 1.62 24.15 16.74
CA SER A 245 0.74 25.32 16.75
C SER A 245 -0.37 25.28 17.81
N SER A 246 -0.42 24.27 18.67
CA SER A 246 -1.49 24.14 19.70
C SER A 246 -0.97 24.41 21.12
N ILE A 247 -0.07 25.40 21.26
CA ILE A 247 0.26 25.98 22.55
C ILE A 247 -0.01 27.48 22.39
N PHE A 248 -1.29 27.85 22.44
CA PHE A 248 -1.77 29.15 22.93
C PHE A 248 -3.18 28.98 23.48
#